data_cd5c0cbcdae577b97ed5dcd503c3e175
#
_entry.id   cd5c0cbcdae577b97ed5dcd503c3e175
#
_cell.length_a   1.000
_cell.length_b   1.000
_cell.length_c   1.000
_cell.angle_alpha   90.00
_cell.angle_beta   90.00
_cell.angle_gamma   90.00
#
_symmetry.space_group_name_H-M   'P 1'
#
loop_
_entity.id
_entity.type
_entity.pdbx_description
1 polymer ?
#
loop_
_entity_poly.entity_id
_entity_poly.type
_entity_poly.pdbx_seq_one_letter_code
_entity_poly.pdbx_strand_id
1 'polypeptide(L)'
;MKFLLIIFLSLNAFAIGTADIKSYFEKAEYPKICNQKIQDLLKDSQNEEFLNIFGISCLKTNDIDRLALPASKLSKTQSSRENAAYFADILLKKKLLLHAILDGADISYIRLPKSDYILSFIFDKFVKKEYVEELGVFIFEEPNSDTRYEL
;
A
#
# COMPACT_ATOMS: atom_id res chain seq x y z
N MET A 1 -49.45 -28.25 23.59
CA MET A 1 -48.93 -27.62 22.39
C MET A 1 -47.98 -26.50 22.80
N LYS A 2 -46.66 -26.72 22.65
CA LYS A 2 -45.63 -25.69 22.92
C LYS A 2 -45.27 -25.02 21.58
N PHE A 3 -45.64 -23.76 21.43
CA PHE A 3 -45.24 -22.95 20.29
C PHE A 3 -43.75 -22.55 20.47
N LEU A 4 -42.90 -23.09 19.62
CA LEU A 4 -41.48 -22.70 19.54
C LEU A 4 -41.38 -21.44 18.68
N LEU A 5 -41.17 -20.29 19.31
CA LEU A 5 -40.98 -19.01 18.63
C LEU A 5 -39.54 -18.98 18.12
N ILE A 6 -39.33 -19.26 16.83
CA ILE A 6 -38.01 -19.11 16.17
C ILE A 6 -37.84 -17.63 15.84
N ILE A 7 -37.03 -16.95 16.63
CA ILE A 7 -36.58 -15.57 16.33
C ILE A 7 -35.52 -15.67 15.25
N PHE A 8 -35.89 -15.36 14.02
CA PHE A 8 -34.93 -15.10 12.95
C PHE A 8 -34.19 -13.77 13.26
N LEU A 9 -33.02 -13.85 13.85
CA LEU A 9 -32.05 -12.74 13.84
C LEU A 9 -31.54 -12.58 12.40
N SER A 10 -32.14 -11.68 11.64
CA SER A 10 -31.61 -11.22 10.37
C SER A 10 -30.29 -10.47 10.65
N LEU A 11 -29.17 -11.15 10.50
CA LEU A 11 -27.86 -10.53 10.37
C LEU A 11 -27.88 -9.68 9.09
N ASN A 12 -28.21 -8.40 9.23
CA ASN A 12 -27.96 -7.43 8.19
C ASN A 12 -26.43 -7.32 8.02
N ALA A 13 -25.85 -8.18 7.19
CA ALA A 13 -24.53 -7.98 6.66
C ALA A 13 -24.61 -6.71 5.79
N PHE A 14 -24.22 -5.56 6.34
CA PHE A 14 -24.03 -4.35 5.56
C PHE A 14 -22.97 -4.65 4.50
N ALA A 15 -23.42 -4.92 3.28
CA ALA A 15 -22.54 -5.00 2.13
C ALA A 15 -21.97 -3.59 1.91
N ILE A 16 -20.66 -3.43 2.05
CA ILE A 16 -19.98 -2.17 1.72
C ILE A 16 -20.19 -1.96 0.22
N GLY A 17 -20.95 -0.93 -0.12
CA GLY A 17 -21.19 -0.53 -1.51
C GLY A 17 -20.09 0.38 -2.05
N THR A 18 -20.06 0.59 -3.37
CA THR A 18 -19.12 1.51 -4.02
C THR A 18 -19.29 2.96 -3.55
N ALA A 19 -20.51 3.36 -3.15
CA ALA A 19 -20.77 4.68 -2.58
C ALA A 19 -20.06 4.89 -1.23
N ASP A 20 -19.90 3.83 -0.44
CA ASP A 20 -19.20 3.89 0.84
C ASP A 20 -17.69 4.14 0.66
N ILE A 21 -17.07 3.56 -0.38
CA ILE A 21 -15.65 3.74 -0.68
C ILE A 21 -15.33 5.22 -0.91
N LYS A 22 -16.13 5.92 -1.73
CA LYS A 22 -15.96 7.36 -1.96
C LYS A 22 -16.15 8.17 -0.69
N SER A 23 -17.20 7.88 0.08
CA SER A 23 -17.48 8.58 1.33
C SER A 23 -16.36 8.41 2.35
N TYR A 24 -15.79 7.20 2.49
CA TYR A 24 -14.64 6.96 3.37
C TYR A 24 -13.39 7.71 2.90
N PHE A 25 -13.15 7.77 1.58
CA PHE A 25 -12.01 8.49 1.03
C PHE A 25 -12.09 9.99 1.28
N GLU A 26 -13.26 10.61 1.04
CA GLU A 26 -13.52 12.02 1.30
C GLU A 26 -13.34 12.40 2.77
N LYS A 27 -13.61 11.45 3.68
CA LYS A 27 -13.43 11.63 5.13
C LYS A 27 -12.04 11.23 5.63
N ALA A 28 -11.11 10.88 4.72
CA ALA A 28 -9.77 10.37 5.04
C ALA A 28 -9.78 9.12 5.94
N GLU A 29 -10.86 8.32 5.91
CA GLU A 29 -11.00 7.07 6.66
C GLU A 29 -10.31 5.90 5.91
N TYR A 30 -9.04 6.08 5.55
CA TYR A 30 -8.26 5.18 4.71
C TYR A 30 -8.22 3.72 5.20
N PRO A 31 -8.14 3.42 6.52
CA PRO A 31 -8.17 2.03 6.98
C PRO A 31 -9.46 1.28 6.66
N LYS A 32 -10.59 2.01 6.48
CA LYS A 32 -11.87 1.41 6.06
C LYS A 32 -11.86 1.01 4.58
N ILE A 33 -10.91 1.54 3.80
CA ILE A 33 -10.74 1.24 2.38
C ILE A 33 -9.61 0.22 2.18
N CYS A 34 -8.44 0.47 2.78
CA CYS A 34 -7.30 -0.42 2.66
C CYS A 34 -7.43 -1.62 3.60
N ASN A 35 -8.22 -2.61 3.18
CA ASN A 35 -8.41 -3.86 3.90
C ASN A 35 -8.75 -5.01 2.94
N GLN A 36 -8.74 -6.24 3.46
CA GLN A 36 -8.96 -7.44 2.67
C GLN A 36 -10.35 -7.48 2.00
N LYS A 37 -11.39 -7.04 2.69
CA LYS A 37 -12.77 -7.07 2.17
C LYS A 37 -12.92 -6.19 0.92
N ILE A 38 -12.36 -4.98 0.95
CA ILE A 38 -12.37 -4.06 -0.21
C ILE A 38 -11.47 -4.59 -1.31
N GLN A 39 -10.30 -5.13 -0.97
CA GLN A 39 -9.41 -5.75 -1.95
C GLN A 39 -10.10 -6.89 -2.70
N ASP A 40 -10.82 -7.76 -2.01
CA ASP A 40 -11.56 -8.88 -2.62
C ASP A 40 -12.69 -8.36 -3.52
N LEU A 41 -13.41 -7.32 -3.11
CA LEU A 41 -14.42 -6.65 -3.92
C LEU A 41 -13.83 -6.08 -5.24
N LEU A 42 -12.61 -5.57 -5.20
CA LEU A 42 -11.96 -4.93 -6.34
C LEU A 42 -11.19 -5.90 -7.24
N LYS A 43 -10.97 -7.15 -6.83
CA LYS A 43 -10.25 -8.15 -7.66
C LYS A 43 -10.85 -8.33 -9.05
N ASP A 44 -12.17 -8.36 -9.15
CA ASP A 44 -12.89 -8.53 -10.42
C ASP A 44 -13.39 -7.20 -11.00
N SER A 45 -13.16 -6.10 -10.29
CA SER A 45 -13.58 -4.77 -10.74
C SER A 45 -12.73 -4.27 -11.91
N GLN A 46 -13.39 -3.61 -12.86
CA GLN A 46 -12.77 -2.86 -13.96
C GLN A 46 -12.86 -1.34 -13.74
N ASN A 47 -13.34 -0.91 -12.55
CA ASN A 47 -13.46 0.49 -12.21
C ASN A 47 -12.15 1.02 -11.67
N GLU A 48 -11.41 1.75 -12.52
CA GLU A 48 -10.10 2.30 -12.18
C GLU A 48 -10.15 3.41 -11.13
N GLU A 49 -11.27 4.11 -10.99
CA GLU A 49 -11.44 5.10 -9.93
C GLU A 49 -11.33 4.46 -8.56
N PHE A 50 -12.03 3.35 -8.33
CA PHE A 50 -11.96 2.63 -7.05
C PHE A 50 -10.62 1.95 -6.82
N LEU A 51 -9.97 1.45 -7.87
CA LEU A 51 -8.61 0.90 -7.79
C LEU A 51 -7.59 1.98 -7.41
N ASN A 52 -7.72 3.20 -7.96
CA ASN A 52 -6.90 4.34 -7.56
C ASN A 52 -7.13 4.74 -6.10
N ILE A 53 -8.39 4.89 -5.69
CA ILE A 53 -8.77 5.21 -4.31
C ILE A 53 -8.19 4.15 -3.35
N PHE A 54 -8.29 2.88 -3.68
CA PHE A 54 -7.73 1.78 -2.90
C PHE A 54 -6.21 1.90 -2.75
N GLY A 55 -5.48 2.07 -3.88
CA GLY A 55 -4.03 2.22 -3.87
C GLY A 55 -3.56 3.40 -3.03
N ILE A 56 -4.18 4.58 -3.21
CA ILE A 56 -3.87 5.78 -2.42
C ILE A 56 -4.15 5.54 -0.92
N SER A 57 -5.28 4.90 -0.60
CA SER A 57 -5.62 4.59 0.80
C SER A 57 -4.60 3.65 1.43
N CYS A 58 -4.10 2.65 0.68
CA CYS A 58 -3.07 1.74 1.17
C CYS A 58 -1.71 2.42 1.35
N LEU A 59 -1.35 3.40 0.52
CA LEU A 59 -0.19 4.26 0.78
C LEU A 59 -0.34 5.06 2.08
N LYS A 60 -1.52 5.65 2.31
CA LYS A 60 -1.81 6.45 3.53
C LYS A 60 -1.82 5.62 4.81
N THR A 61 -2.02 4.31 4.70
CA THR A 61 -1.98 3.36 5.83
C THR A 61 -0.67 2.57 5.90
N ASN A 62 0.29 2.83 5.02
CA ASN A 62 1.55 2.11 4.87
C ASN A 62 1.40 0.59 4.60
N ASP A 63 0.24 0.16 4.09
CA ASP A 63 0.02 -1.24 3.68
C ASP A 63 0.44 -1.45 2.21
N ILE A 64 1.77 -1.41 2.00
CA ILE A 64 2.39 -1.40 0.68
C ILE A 64 2.12 -2.68 -0.11
N ASP A 65 1.98 -3.83 0.54
CA ASP A 65 1.78 -5.10 -0.17
C ASP A 65 0.46 -5.13 -0.96
N ARG A 66 -0.54 -4.37 -0.52
CA ARG A 66 -1.82 -4.26 -1.23
C ARG A 66 -1.76 -3.43 -2.51
N LEU A 67 -0.67 -2.71 -2.73
CA LEU A 67 -0.46 -1.97 -3.98
C LEU A 67 -0.33 -2.88 -5.21
N ALA A 68 -0.05 -4.17 -5.03
CA ALA A 68 0.03 -5.13 -6.13
C ALA A 68 -1.26 -5.17 -6.99
N LEU A 69 -2.43 -5.07 -6.35
CA LEU A 69 -3.70 -5.08 -7.07
C LEU A 69 -3.89 -3.86 -7.98
N PRO A 70 -3.85 -2.61 -7.50
CA PRO A 70 -3.99 -1.44 -8.37
C PRO A 70 -2.84 -1.32 -9.36
N ALA A 71 -1.59 -1.63 -8.98
CA ALA A 71 -0.45 -1.59 -9.89
C ALA A 71 -0.65 -2.49 -11.12
N SER A 72 -1.27 -3.67 -10.95
CA SER A 72 -1.50 -4.62 -12.04
C SER A 72 -2.72 -4.31 -12.91
N LYS A 73 -3.69 -3.57 -12.39
CA LYS A 73 -5.00 -3.39 -13.05
C LYS A 73 -5.20 -2.02 -13.70
N LEU A 74 -4.55 -0.99 -13.21
CA LEU A 74 -4.68 0.37 -13.73
C LEU A 74 -3.97 0.50 -15.07
N SER A 75 -4.72 0.80 -16.15
CA SER A 75 -4.15 0.81 -17.51
C SER A 75 -4.86 1.71 -18.53
N LYS A 76 -6.14 2.05 -18.31
CA LYS A 76 -6.99 2.64 -19.35
C LYS A 76 -6.65 4.08 -19.68
N THR A 77 -6.39 4.92 -18.67
CA THR A 77 -6.07 6.33 -18.85
C THR A 77 -4.59 6.60 -18.62
N GLN A 78 -4.11 7.76 -19.07
CA GLN A 78 -2.74 8.19 -18.77
C GLN A 78 -2.51 8.26 -17.27
N SER A 79 -3.39 8.93 -16.54
CA SER A 79 -3.30 9.05 -15.06
C SER A 79 -3.32 7.69 -14.37
N SER A 80 -4.14 6.75 -14.85
CA SER A 80 -4.16 5.39 -14.29
C SER A 80 -2.83 4.66 -14.51
N ARG A 81 -2.21 4.80 -15.67
CA ARG A 81 -0.89 4.22 -15.94
C ARG A 81 0.22 4.87 -15.13
N GLU A 82 0.16 6.18 -14.91
CA GLU A 82 1.09 6.90 -14.03
C GLU A 82 0.97 6.39 -12.59
N ASN A 83 -0.25 6.24 -12.07
CA ASN A 83 -0.49 5.69 -10.73
C ASN A 83 -0.06 4.22 -10.64
N ALA A 84 -0.33 3.41 -11.67
CA ALA A 84 0.15 2.02 -11.70
C ALA A 84 1.68 1.94 -11.60
N ALA A 85 2.39 2.77 -12.37
CA ALA A 85 3.85 2.84 -12.33
C ALA A 85 4.36 3.31 -10.96
N TYR A 86 3.71 4.30 -10.36
CA TYR A 86 4.05 4.79 -9.03
C TYR A 86 3.86 3.71 -7.94
N PHE A 87 2.74 2.98 -7.94
CA PHE A 87 2.48 1.89 -7.01
C PHE A 87 3.46 0.73 -7.20
N ALA A 88 3.75 0.38 -8.46
CA ALA A 88 4.71 -0.67 -8.79
C ALA A 88 6.13 -0.32 -8.33
N ASP A 89 6.56 0.93 -8.51
CA ASP A 89 7.87 1.43 -8.07
C ASP A 89 8.03 1.30 -6.55
N ILE A 90 7.04 1.73 -5.77
CA ILE A 90 7.07 1.62 -4.31
C ILE A 90 7.13 0.16 -3.86
N LEU A 91 6.29 -0.69 -4.46
CA LEU A 91 6.26 -2.12 -4.14
C LEU A 91 7.59 -2.81 -4.49
N LEU A 92 8.19 -2.47 -5.65
CA LEU A 92 9.49 -3.00 -6.07
C LEU A 92 10.58 -2.61 -5.07
N LYS A 93 10.66 -1.35 -4.67
CA LYS A 93 11.63 -0.88 -3.66
C LYS A 93 11.51 -1.66 -2.36
N LYS A 94 10.28 -1.87 -1.86
CA LYS A 94 10.06 -2.71 -0.68
C LYS A 94 10.60 -4.12 -0.87
N LYS A 95 10.31 -4.77 -1.99
CA LYS A 95 10.76 -6.15 -2.25
C LYS A 95 12.27 -6.25 -2.40
N LEU A 96 12.91 -5.28 -3.04
CA LEU A 96 14.38 -5.25 -3.18
C LEU A 96 15.07 -5.03 -1.83
N LEU A 97 14.56 -4.13 -0.99
CA LEU A 97 15.08 -3.92 0.37
C LEU A 97 14.95 -5.20 1.21
N LEU A 98 13.79 -5.85 1.18
CA LEU A 98 13.60 -7.13 1.88
C LEU A 98 14.58 -8.19 1.40
N HIS A 99 14.78 -8.32 0.08
CA HIS A 99 15.75 -9.25 -0.50
C HIS A 99 17.19 -8.95 -0.05
N ALA A 100 17.57 -7.67 -0.03
CA ALA A 100 18.89 -7.27 0.44
C ALA A 100 19.09 -7.55 1.94
N ILE A 101 18.10 -7.23 2.77
CA ILE A 101 18.19 -7.35 4.24
C ILE A 101 18.11 -8.80 4.70
N LEU A 102 17.17 -9.57 4.16
CA LEU A 102 16.93 -10.94 4.61
C LEU A 102 17.87 -11.97 3.97
N ASP A 103 18.24 -11.76 2.71
CA ASP A 103 19.01 -12.73 1.92
C ASP A 103 20.43 -12.25 1.60
N GLY A 104 20.82 -11.04 2.02
CA GLY A 104 22.14 -10.46 1.75
C GLY A 104 22.39 -10.13 0.27
N ALA A 105 21.32 -9.96 -0.52
CA ALA A 105 21.47 -9.66 -1.94
C ALA A 105 22.09 -8.28 -2.18
N ASP A 106 23.09 -8.20 -3.04
CA ASP A 106 23.65 -6.91 -3.44
C ASP A 106 22.72 -6.19 -4.42
N ILE A 107 22.16 -5.07 -3.97
CA ILE A 107 21.31 -4.19 -4.78
C ILE A 107 21.96 -2.84 -5.04
N SER A 108 23.25 -2.66 -4.72
CA SER A 108 23.96 -1.37 -4.83
C SER A 108 24.05 -0.84 -6.27
N TYR A 109 23.91 -1.71 -7.26
CA TYR A 109 23.93 -1.35 -8.69
C TYR A 109 22.54 -0.91 -9.23
N ILE A 110 21.46 -1.14 -8.48
CA ILE A 110 20.09 -0.84 -8.94
C ILE A 110 19.85 0.67 -8.86
N ARG A 111 19.28 1.21 -9.92
CA ARG A 111 18.82 2.61 -9.99
C ARG A 111 17.37 2.65 -10.36
N LEU A 112 16.54 3.19 -9.47
CA LEU A 112 15.09 3.36 -9.67
C LEU A 112 14.73 4.84 -9.65
N PRO A 113 13.60 5.24 -10.27
CA PRO A 113 13.10 6.61 -10.21
C PRO A 113 12.91 7.08 -8.77
N LYS A 114 13.15 8.36 -8.52
CA LYS A 114 12.82 8.97 -7.24
C LYS A 114 11.35 9.34 -7.20
N SER A 115 10.71 9.10 -6.07
CA SER A 115 9.35 9.53 -5.79
C SER A 115 9.29 10.24 -4.43
N ASP A 116 8.17 10.87 -4.13
CA ASP A 116 7.90 11.59 -2.88
C ASP A 116 7.57 10.65 -1.70
N TYR A 117 7.39 9.36 -1.97
CA TYR A 117 7.12 8.39 -0.91
C TYR A 117 8.40 8.06 -0.14
N ILE A 118 8.30 7.99 1.19
CA ILE A 118 9.44 7.81 2.10
C ILE A 118 10.33 6.62 1.75
N LEU A 119 9.75 5.52 1.26
CA LEU A 119 10.52 4.35 0.89
C LEU A 119 11.48 4.61 -0.29
N SER A 120 11.19 5.62 -1.12
CA SER A 120 12.10 6.03 -2.20
C SER A 120 13.37 6.68 -1.65
N PHE A 121 13.26 7.48 -0.60
CA PHE A 121 14.39 8.03 0.12
C PHE A 121 15.23 6.92 0.78
N ILE A 122 14.57 6.02 1.53
CA ILE A 122 15.24 4.89 2.20
C ILE A 122 15.97 4.01 1.20
N PHE A 123 15.32 3.67 0.07
CA PHE A 123 15.92 2.86 -0.99
C PHE A 123 17.17 3.53 -1.59
N ASP A 124 17.09 4.83 -1.91
CA ASP A 124 18.22 5.59 -2.48
C ASP A 124 19.42 5.62 -1.51
N LYS A 125 19.16 5.81 -0.23
CA LYS A 125 20.17 5.76 0.83
C LYS A 125 20.77 4.35 0.99
N PHE A 126 19.93 3.32 0.99
CA PHE A 126 20.35 1.93 1.16
C PHE A 126 21.30 1.49 0.04
N VAL A 127 20.95 1.72 -1.23
CA VAL A 127 21.80 1.32 -2.39
C VAL A 127 23.11 2.08 -2.45
N LYS A 128 23.19 3.27 -1.84
CA LYS A 128 24.43 4.06 -1.71
C LYS A 128 25.25 3.71 -0.47
N LYS A 129 24.72 2.85 0.41
CA LYS A 129 25.29 2.53 1.72
C LYS A 129 25.42 3.76 2.64
N GLU A 130 24.52 4.70 2.51
CA GLU A 130 24.40 5.92 3.33
C GLU A 130 23.45 5.69 4.52
N TYR A 131 23.79 4.75 5.39
CA TYR A 131 23.05 4.39 6.60
C TYR A 131 24.02 3.98 7.72
N VAL A 132 23.54 3.97 8.95
CA VAL A 132 24.20 3.34 10.09
C VAL A 132 23.49 2.03 10.39
N GLU A 133 24.25 0.96 10.63
CA GLU A 133 23.70 -0.33 11.05
C GLU A 133 24.05 -0.56 12.53
N GLU A 134 23.03 -0.69 13.36
CA GLU A 134 23.16 -0.97 14.79
C GLU A 134 22.25 -2.15 15.16
N LEU A 135 22.87 -3.22 15.68
CA LEU A 135 22.15 -4.42 16.15
C LEU A 135 21.17 -5.02 15.11
N GLY A 136 21.50 -4.93 13.81
CA GLY A 136 20.65 -5.43 12.73
C GLY A 136 19.53 -4.48 12.30
N VAL A 137 19.52 -3.26 12.83
CA VAL A 137 18.61 -2.18 12.40
C VAL A 137 19.37 -1.22 11.51
N PHE A 138 18.81 -0.92 10.34
CA PHE A 138 19.35 0.07 9.42
C PHE A 138 18.73 1.43 9.69
N ILE A 139 19.57 2.43 9.94
CA ILE A 139 19.17 3.77 10.38
C ILE A 139 19.48 4.75 9.27
N PHE A 140 18.49 5.56 8.90
CA PHE A 140 18.59 6.59 7.87
C PHE A 140 18.24 7.94 8.45
N GLU A 141 19.12 8.92 8.25
CA GLU A 141 18.92 10.30 8.70
C GLU A 141 18.57 11.20 7.52
N GLU A 142 17.59 12.05 7.70
CA GLU A 142 17.21 13.05 6.71
C GLU A 142 18.14 14.26 6.83
N PRO A 143 18.76 14.74 5.72
CA PRO A 143 19.61 15.91 5.77
C PRO A 143 18.89 17.15 6.30
N ASN A 144 19.48 17.84 7.26
CA ASN A 144 18.94 19.06 7.90
C ASN A 144 17.61 18.88 8.66
N SER A 145 17.32 17.69 9.12
CA SER A 145 16.15 17.34 9.92
C SER A 145 16.59 16.44 11.06
N ASP A 146 15.91 16.52 12.20
CA ASP A 146 16.08 15.56 13.30
C ASP A 146 15.30 14.25 13.05
N THR A 147 14.80 14.06 11.83
CA THR A 147 13.99 12.90 11.46
C THR A 147 14.91 11.72 11.15
N ARG A 148 14.64 10.62 11.85
CA ARG A 148 15.33 9.34 11.73
C ARG A 148 14.34 8.26 11.32
N TYR A 149 14.72 7.43 10.37
CA TYR A 149 13.96 6.27 9.93
C TYR A 149 14.70 4.99 10.24
N GLU A 150 13.98 3.95 10.63
CA GLU A 150 14.52 2.64 10.95
C GLU A 150 13.89 1.57 10.05
N LEU A 151 14.71 0.62 9.60
CA LEU A 151 14.29 -0.49 8.74
C LEU A 151 14.76 -1.82 9.34
#